data_da3a5cab7e6bb3e770c2ffcd7d790adf
#
_entry.id   da3a5cab7e6bb3e770c2ffcd7d790adf
#
_cell.length_a   1.000
_cell.length_b   1.000
_cell.length_c   1.000
_cell.angle_alpha   90.00
_cell.angle_beta   90.00
_cell.angle_gamma   90.00
#
_symmetry.space_group_name_H-M   'P 1'
#
loop_
_entity.id
_entity.type
_entity.pdbx_description
1 polymer ?
#
loop_
_entity_poly.entity_id
_entity_poly.type
_entity_poly.pdbx_seq_one_letter_code
_entity_poly.pdbx_strand_id
1 'polypeptide(L)'
;MARVRVASVDEVPIETVKPVMANHDEICLAHAEDGNFYAIDDICTHENFLLSGGELFGLDVECPQHGSRFNLKTGKVTGLPAVIPTKVYPVEVEDGEVYVDV
;
A
#
# COMPACT_ATOMS: atom_id res chain seq x y z
N MET A 1 18.16 -5.97 5.10
CA MET A 1 16.81 -5.50 5.38
C MET A 1 16.88 -4.26 6.22
N ALA A 2 16.39 -3.17 5.69
CA ALA A 2 16.49 -1.90 6.35
C ALA A 2 15.10 -1.36 6.67
N ARG A 3 14.94 -0.92 7.91
CA ARG A 3 13.72 -0.27 8.36
C ARG A 3 13.84 1.22 8.04
N VAL A 4 12.94 1.73 7.21
CA VAL A 4 12.96 3.11 6.76
C VAL A 4 11.71 3.83 7.22
N ARG A 5 11.88 5.00 7.86
CA ARG A 5 10.74 5.83 8.24
C ARG A 5 10.15 6.45 6.97
N VAL A 6 8.84 6.31 6.78
CA VAL A 6 8.18 6.79 5.55
C VAL A 6 7.12 7.85 5.83
N ALA A 7 6.54 7.90 7.02
CA ALA A 7 5.50 8.86 7.35
C ALA A 7 5.25 8.90 8.84
N SER A 8 4.56 9.93 9.33
CA SER A 8 3.94 9.88 10.65
C SER A 8 2.52 9.32 10.50
N VAL A 9 1.98 8.75 11.59
CA VAL A 9 0.62 8.18 11.54
C VAL A 9 -0.43 9.23 11.17
N ASP A 10 -0.20 10.47 11.55
CA ASP A 10 -1.15 11.56 11.26
C ASP A 10 -1.20 11.96 9.80
N GLU A 11 -0.18 11.59 9.02
CA GLU A 11 -0.14 11.91 7.60
C GLU A 11 -1.04 11.01 6.76
N VAL A 12 -1.47 9.88 7.34
CA VAL A 12 -2.28 8.89 6.62
C VAL A 12 -3.54 8.60 7.43
N PRO A 13 -4.59 9.40 7.25
CA PRO A 13 -5.87 9.15 7.93
C PRO A 13 -6.41 7.75 7.62
N ILE A 14 -7.22 7.21 8.54
CA ILE A 14 -7.79 5.87 8.35
C ILE A 14 -8.60 5.80 7.05
N GLU A 15 -8.52 4.66 6.37
CA GLU A 15 -9.16 4.40 5.09
C GLU A 15 -8.61 5.25 3.95
N THR A 16 -7.33 5.66 4.04
CA THR A 16 -6.66 6.38 2.96
C THR A 16 -5.34 5.71 2.59
N VAL A 17 -4.81 6.11 1.45
CA VAL A 17 -3.50 5.68 0.96
C VAL A 17 -2.61 6.88 0.70
N LYS A 18 -1.30 6.68 0.76
CA LYS A 18 -0.32 7.72 0.51
C LYS A 18 0.88 7.13 -0.22
N PRO A 19 1.35 7.78 -1.29
CA PRO A 19 2.59 7.34 -1.94
C PRO A 19 3.78 7.73 -1.06
N VAL A 20 4.68 6.79 -0.83
CA VAL A 20 5.91 7.04 -0.08
C VAL A 20 7.08 6.36 -0.77
N MET A 21 8.29 6.82 -0.45
CA MET A 21 9.51 6.21 -0.96
C MET A 21 10.28 5.59 0.19
N ALA A 22 10.73 4.36 0.03
CA ALA A 22 11.64 3.71 0.96
C ALA A 22 12.85 3.26 0.16
N ASN A 23 13.99 3.92 0.38
CA ASN A 23 15.17 3.83 -0.48
C ASN A 23 14.77 4.24 -1.90
N HIS A 24 14.78 3.32 -2.86
CA HIS A 24 14.39 3.60 -4.23
C HIS A 24 13.04 2.98 -4.62
N ASP A 25 12.35 2.38 -3.65
CA ASP A 25 11.08 1.70 -3.92
C ASP A 25 9.90 2.65 -3.76
N GLU A 26 9.04 2.69 -4.76
CA GLU A 26 7.78 3.42 -4.70
C GLU A 26 6.74 2.54 -4.02
N ILE A 27 6.21 3.00 -2.90
CA ILE A 27 5.35 2.22 -2.04
C ILE A 27 4.02 2.92 -1.83
N CYS A 28 2.94 2.15 -1.88
CA CYS A 28 1.61 2.59 -1.47
C CYS A 28 1.46 2.24 0.01
N LEU A 29 1.44 3.26 0.86
CA LEU A 29 1.20 3.10 2.29
C LEU A 29 -0.29 3.27 2.54
N ALA A 30 -0.93 2.27 3.13
CA ALA A 30 -2.36 2.27 3.38
C ALA A 30 -2.64 2.19 4.87
N HIS A 31 -3.60 2.99 5.33
CA HIS A 31 -4.14 2.89 6.68
C HIS A 31 -5.53 2.31 6.56
N ALA A 32 -5.66 1.00 6.78
CA ALA A 32 -6.88 0.27 6.50
C ALA A 32 -7.94 0.44 7.59
N GLU A 33 -9.16 -0.01 7.29
CA GLU A 33 -10.29 0.11 8.21
C GLU A 33 -10.11 -0.65 9.53
N ASP A 34 -9.22 -1.65 9.55
CA ASP A 34 -8.89 -2.40 10.77
C ASP A 34 -7.94 -1.64 11.69
N GLY A 35 -7.53 -0.43 11.31
CA GLY A 35 -6.61 0.41 12.08
C GLY A 35 -5.13 0.11 11.84
N ASN A 36 -4.81 -0.89 11.05
CA ASN A 36 -3.42 -1.26 10.76
C ASN A 36 -2.90 -0.56 9.51
N PHE A 37 -1.59 -0.41 9.45
CA PHE A 37 -0.91 0.12 8.27
C PHE A 37 -0.36 -1.04 7.44
N TYR A 38 -0.45 -0.90 6.14
CA TYR A 38 0.05 -1.88 5.17
C TYR A 38 0.84 -1.17 4.10
N ALA A 39 1.83 -1.86 3.54
CA ALA A 39 2.67 -1.31 2.49
C ALA A 39 2.79 -2.32 1.35
N ILE A 40 2.50 -1.87 0.15
CA ILE A 40 2.63 -2.68 -1.07
C ILE A 40 3.32 -1.82 -2.13
N ASP A 41 3.78 -2.45 -3.20
CA ASP A 41 4.30 -1.71 -4.34
C ASP A 41 3.24 -0.74 -4.84
N ASP A 42 3.64 0.48 -5.18
CA ASP A 42 2.70 1.50 -5.63
C ASP A 42 2.31 1.33 -7.08
N ILE A 43 3.13 0.66 -7.87
CA ILE A 43 2.84 0.46 -9.28
C ILE A 43 1.94 -0.78 -9.45
N CYS A 44 0.77 -0.57 -10.07
CA CYS A 44 -0.16 -1.66 -10.37
C CYS A 44 0.51 -2.69 -11.29
N THR A 45 0.36 -3.99 -10.96
CA THR A 45 0.98 -5.05 -11.77
C THR A 45 0.36 -5.19 -13.16
N HIS A 46 -0.84 -4.66 -13.34
CA HIS A 46 -1.54 -4.69 -14.62
C HIS A 46 -1.05 -3.59 -15.56
N GLU A 47 -0.88 -2.36 -15.05
CA GLU A 47 -0.47 -1.20 -15.82
C GLU A 47 0.38 -0.27 -14.97
N ASN A 48 1.03 0.70 -15.59
CA ASN A 48 1.90 1.67 -14.90
C ASN A 48 1.10 2.79 -14.25
N PHE A 49 0.08 2.45 -13.48
CA PHE A 49 -0.68 3.40 -12.68
C PHE A 49 -0.39 3.19 -11.20
N LEU A 50 -0.46 4.27 -10.44
CA LEU A 50 -0.14 4.22 -9.02
C LEU A 50 -1.35 3.79 -8.20
N LEU A 51 -1.19 2.73 -7.39
CA LEU A 51 -2.25 2.26 -6.49
C LEU A 51 -2.60 3.32 -5.45
N SER A 52 -1.65 4.19 -5.09
CA SER A 52 -1.91 5.30 -4.17
C SER A 52 -2.84 6.36 -4.75
N GLY A 53 -3.13 6.31 -6.04
CA GLY A 53 -4.15 7.15 -6.65
C GLY A 53 -5.54 6.54 -6.58
N GLY A 54 -5.66 5.32 -6.08
CA GLY A 54 -6.93 4.60 -5.99
C GLY A 54 -7.61 4.74 -4.64
N GLU A 55 -8.50 3.80 -4.34
CA GLU A 55 -9.31 3.81 -3.12
C GLU A 55 -9.20 2.49 -2.37
N LEU A 56 -9.46 2.53 -1.07
CA LEU A 56 -9.53 1.33 -0.25
C LEU A 56 -10.97 0.82 -0.15
N PHE A 57 -11.11 -0.51 -0.20
CA PHE A 57 -12.37 -1.20 0.03
C PHE A 57 -12.07 -2.33 1.01
N GLY A 58 -12.37 -2.11 2.29
CA GLY A 58 -11.98 -3.06 3.33
C GLY A 58 -10.48 -3.18 3.40
N LEU A 59 -9.95 -4.38 3.19
CA LEU A 59 -8.51 -4.64 3.14
C LEU A 59 -7.97 -4.75 1.72
N ASP A 60 -8.72 -4.27 0.74
CA ASP A 60 -8.29 -4.23 -0.65
C ASP A 60 -8.03 -2.80 -1.10
N VAL A 61 -7.04 -2.62 -1.98
CA VAL A 61 -6.83 -1.37 -2.68
C VAL A 61 -7.22 -1.56 -4.14
N GLU A 62 -7.93 -0.58 -4.70
CA GLU A 62 -8.35 -0.61 -6.09
C GLU A 62 -7.50 0.31 -6.92
N CYS A 63 -6.95 -0.22 -8.02
CA CYS A 63 -6.22 0.59 -9.00
C CYS A 63 -7.19 1.60 -9.64
N PRO A 64 -6.80 2.88 -9.77
CA PRO A 64 -7.70 3.88 -10.36
C PRO A 64 -8.01 3.62 -11.83
N GLN A 65 -7.23 2.75 -12.47
CA GLN A 65 -7.41 2.43 -13.88
C GLN A 65 -7.91 0.99 -14.02
N HIS A 66 -9.09 0.81 -14.57
CA HIS A 66 -9.73 -0.49 -14.83
C HIS A 66 -10.16 -1.30 -13.61
N GLY A 67 -9.96 -0.80 -12.39
CA GLY A 67 -10.54 -1.41 -11.19
C GLY A 67 -9.88 -2.67 -10.66
N SER A 68 -8.63 -2.96 -11.04
CA SER A 68 -7.89 -4.08 -10.44
C SER A 68 -7.78 -3.90 -8.95
N ARG A 69 -7.95 -4.98 -8.17
CA ARG A 69 -7.86 -4.93 -6.71
C ARG A 69 -6.82 -5.89 -6.18
N PHE A 70 -6.18 -5.48 -5.09
CA PHE A 70 -5.14 -6.27 -4.41
C PHE A 70 -5.40 -6.27 -2.91
N ASN A 71 -5.22 -7.44 -2.28
CA ASN A 71 -5.31 -7.54 -0.83
C ASN A 71 -4.07 -6.93 -0.19
N LEU A 72 -4.25 -6.05 0.78
CA LEU A 72 -3.16 -5.34 1.44
C LEU A 72 -2.27 -6.25 2.29
N LYS A 73 -2.82 -7.32 2.84
CA LYS A 73 -2.06 -8.24 3.69
C LYS A 73 -1.20 -9.22 2.90
N THR A 74 -1.73 -9.71 1.80
CA THR A 74 -1.10 -10.81 1.05
C THR A 74 -0.54 -10.38 -0.29
N GLY A 75 -0.98 -9.25 -0.83
CA GLY A 75 -0.64 -8.81 -2.18
C GLY A 75 -1.38 -9.56 -3.27
N LYS A 76 -2.24 -10.50 -2.91
CA LYS A 76 -2.97 -11.31 -3.91
C LYS A 76 -3.99 -10.46 -4.65
N VAL A 77 -4.18 -10.78 -5.92
CA VAL A 77 -5.21 -10.15 -6.75
C VAL A 77 -6.59 -10.59 -6.25
N THR A 78 -7.46 -9.61 -6.01
CA THR A 78 -8.84 -9.83 -5.60
C THR A 78 -9.83 -9.30 -6.62
N GLY A 79 -9.35 -8.59 -7.63
CA GLY A 79 -10.18 -8.06 -8.72
C GLY A 79 -9.45 -7.95 -10.03
N LEU A 80 -10.07 -8.48 -11.10
CA LEU A 80 -9.55 -8.36 -12.46
C LEU A 80 -9.56 -6.88 -12.90
N PRO A 81 -8.75 -6.48 -13.90
CA PRO A 81 -8.03 -7.34 -14.84
C PRO A 81 -6.62 -7.78 -14.41
N ALA A 82 -6.09 -7.31 -13.29
CA ALA A 82 -4.79 -7.77 -12.83
C ALA A 82 -4.82 -9.26 -12.49
N VAL A 83 -3.73 -9.98 -12.82
CA VAL A 83 -3.59 -11.40 -12.53
C VAL A 83 -2.29 -11.71 -11.77
N ILE A 84 -1.40 -10.74 -11.66
CA ILE A 84 -0.10 -10.89 -10.99
C ILE A 84 -0.19 -10.24 -9.61
N PRO A 85 0.15 -10.97 -8.51
CA PRO A 85 0.12 -10.37 -7.18
C PRO A 85 1.17 -9.25 -7.06
N THR A 86 0.91 -8.32 -6.15
CA THR A 86 1.84 -7.25 -5.84
C THR A 86 2.74 -7.65 -4.66
N LYS A 87 3.87 -6.96 -4.54
CA LYS A 87 4.80 -7.18 -3.43
C LYS A 87 4.28 -6.49 -2.18
N VAL A 88 4.40 -7.17 -1.05
CA VAL A 88 4.02 -6.64 0.28
C VAL A 88 5.28 -6.42 1.10
N TYR A 89 5.30 -5.33 1.86
CA TYR A 89 6.43 -4.97 2.73
C TYR A 89 5.97 -4.99 4.18
N PRO A 90 6.79 -5.51 5.11
CA PRO A 90 6.49 -5.41 6.53
C PRO A 90 6.44 -3.97 7.00
N VAL A 91 5.50 -3.66 7.89
CA VAL A 91 5.30 -2.33 8.43
C VAL A 91 5.37 -2.37 9.95
N GLU A 92 6.04 -1.39 10.54
CA GLU A 92 6.05 -1.18 11.99
C GLU A 92 5.62 0.24 12.29
N VAL A 93 4.88 0.41 13.38
CA VAL A 93 4.51 1.72 13.90
C VAL A 93 5.11 1.86 15.29
N GLU A 94 5.88 2.93 15.50
CA GLU A 94 6.56 3.17 16.76
C GLU A 94 6.59 4.67 17.04
N ASP A 95 6.13 5.07 18.22
CA ASP A 95 6.14 6.47 18.66
C ASP A 95 5.48 7.43 17.65
N GLY A 96 4.38 7.00 17.05
CA GLY A 96 3.65 7.82 16.09
C GLY A 96 4.28 7.89 14.70
N GLU A 97 5.30 7.07 14.43
CA GLU A 97 5.99 7.03 13.14
C GLU A 97 5.79 5.68 12.47
N VAL A 98 5.67 5.70 11.15
CA VAL A 98 5.48 4.50 10.34
C VAL A 98 6.79 4.15 9.63
N TYR A 99 7.20 2.89 9.75
CA TYR A 99 8.41 2.36 9.14
C TYR A 99 8.07 1.20 8.23
N VAL A 100 8.79 1.11 7.13
CA VAL A 100 8.67 0.01 6.17
C VAL A 100 10.02 -0.70 6.08
N ASP A 101 9.98 -2.03 6.09
CA ASP A 101 11.19 -2.85 5.95
C ASP A 101 11.40 -3.19 4.47
N VAL A 102 12.49 -2.70 3.92
CA VAL A 102 12.85 -2.87 2.50
C VAL A 102 14.19 -3.55 2.31
#